data_4d6b8bd1cc9592fb7d14545f3da9c44e
#
_entry.id   4d6b8bd1cc9592fb7d14545f3da9c44e
#
_cell.length_a   1.000
_cell.length_b   1.000
_cell.length_c   1.000
_cell.angle_alpha   90.00
_cell.angle_beta   90.00
_cell.angle_gamma   90.00
#
_symmetry.space_group_name_H-M   'P 1'
#
loop_
_entity.id
_entity.type
_entity.pdbx_description
1 polymer ?
#
loop_
_entity_poly.entity_id
_entity_poly.type
_entity_poly.pdbx_seq_one_letter_code
_entity_poly.pdbx_strand_id
1 'polypeptide(L)'
;TRLNISDFFDHEKVSAFRKRISSEKGIKIILGCGASWICPDADLLVYGDIARWELQQRFRRHEIKALGVDVRNESPARQYKRGYFCDWQGCDTLKKSIYEKVCYWLDMNIPLTPKMISKDTFMRGLAKTIEGPFRVVPFF
;
A
#
# COMPACT_ATOMS: atom_id res chain seq x y z
N THR A 1 5.58 20.36 0.08
CA THR A 1 6.51 19.21 -0.15
C THR A 1 5.66 17.94 -0.16
N ARG A 2 5.83 17.11 -1.17
CA ARG A 2 5.09 15.85 -1.28
C ARG A 2 5.81 14.80 -0.44
N LEU A 3 5.08 14.11 0.43
CA LEU A 3 5.63 13.04 1.26
C LEU A 3 5.95 11.79 0.44
N ASN A 4 7.06 11.13 0.77
CA ASN A 4 7.46 9.84 0.23
C ASN A 4 7.36 8.77 1.32
N ILE A 5 7.27 7.51 0.92
CA ILE A 5 7.19 6.41 1.88
C ILE A 5 8.44 6.36 2.78
N SER A 6 9.60 6.76 2.27
CA SER A 6 10.86 6.83 3.03
C SER A 6 10.80 7.73 4.25
N ASP A 7 9.95 8.77 4.22
CA ASP A 7 9.84 9.75 5.30
C ASP A 7 9.21 9.15 6.58
N PHE A 8 8.60 7.97 6.46
CA PHE A 8 7.99 7.22 7.56
C PHE A 8 8.91 6.18 8.19
N PHE A 9 10.16 6.07 7.73
CA PHE A 9 11.10 5.04 8.18
C PHE A 9 12.36 5.62 8.79
N ASP A 10 12.86 4.91 9.80
CA ASP A 10 14.20 5.10 10.35
C ASP A 10 15.22 4.49 9.37
N HIS A 11 16.03 5.34 8.74
CA HIS A 11 16.96 4.94 7.70
C HIS A 11 18.08 4.01 8.19
N GLU A 12 18.50 4.16 9.45
CA GLU A 12 19.52 3.29 10.04
C GLU A 12 18.98 1.88 10.24
N LYS A 13 17.74 1.77 10.77
CA LYS A 13 17.06 0.48 10.92
C LYS A 13 16.80 -0.19 9.58
N VAL A 14 16.40 0.58 8.57
CA VAL A 14 16.23 0.05 7.21
C VAL A 14 17.54 -0.46 6.64
N SER A 15 18.65 0.28 6.82
CA SER A 15 19.97 -0.15 6.36
C SER A 15 20.41 -1.46 7.03
N ALA A 16 20.26 -1.55 8.35
CA ALA A 16 20.55 -2.78 9.10
C ALA A 16 19.68 -3.95 8.64
N PHE A 17 18.39 -3.71 8.40
CA PHE A 17 17.45 -4.74 7.92
C PHE A 17 17.80 -5.23 6.51
N ARG A 18 18.16 -4.33 5.60
CA ARG A 18 18.63 -4.70 4.24
C ARG A 18 19.87 -5.59 4.29
N LYS A 19 20.86 -5.26 5.13
CA LYS A 19 22.05 -6.10 5.32
C LYS A 19 21.68 -7.50 5.80
N ARG A 20 20.76 -7.60 6.78
CA ARG A 20 20.26 -8.89 7.27
C ARG A 20 19.59 -9.70 6.17
N ILE A 21 18.67 -9.10 5.41
CA ILE A 21 17.99 -9.77 4.29
C ILE A 21 19.01 -10.32 3.29
N SER A 22 20.05 -9.55 2.95
CA SER A 22 21.06 -9.95 1.98
C SER A 22 21.94 -11.10 2.47
N SER A 23 22.18 -11.23 3.77
CA SER A 23 23.03 -12.28 4.35
C SER A 23 22.30 -13.59 4.60
N GLU A 24 20.99 -13.58 4.78
CA GLU A 24 20.20 -14.78 5.04
C GLU A 24 19.95 -15.58 3.76
N LYS A 25 19.89 -16.92 3.89
CA LYS A 25 19.55 -17.84 2.79
C LYS A 25 18.08 -18.25 2.86
N GLY A 26 17.55 -18.75 1.76
CA GLY A 26 16.20 -19.27 1.67
C GLY A 26 15.15 -18.25 1.20
N ILE A 27 13.89 -18.64 1.26
CA ILE A 27 12.75 -17.79 0.88
C ILE A 27 12.55 -16.71 1.94
N LYS A 28 12.49 -15.46 1.50
CA LYS A 28 12.24 -14.31 2.36
C LYS A 28 10.94 -13.63 1.96
N ILE A 29 10.06 -13.43 2.92
CA ILE A 29 8.78 -12.73 2.71
C ILE A 29 8.82 -11.44 3.52
N ILE A 30 8.73 -10.30 2.83
CA ILE A 30 8.72 -8.97 3.44
C ILE A 30 7.32 -8.40 3.26
N LEU A 31 6.65 -8.12 4.37
CA LEU A 31 5.26 -7.65 4.39
C LEU A 31 5.14 -6.26 4.98
N GLY A 32 4.24 -5.47 4.43
CA GLY A 32 3.82 -4.19 4.98
C GLY A 32 3.93 -3.03 4.00
N CYS A 33 3.41 -1.88 4.43
CA CYS A 33 3.54 -0.64 3.68
C CYS A 33 5.03 -0.28 3.56
N GLY A 34 5.51 -0.06 2.34
CA GLY A 34 6.92 0.23 2.08
C GLY A 34 7.83 -0.99 1.90
N ALA A 35 7.33 -2.23 1.95
CA ALA A 35 8.12 -3.44 1.73
C ALA A 35 8.91 -3.39 0.42
N SER A 36 8.31 -2.93 -0.66
CA SER A 36 8.95 -2.75 -1.96
C SER A 36 10.00 -1.62 -2.00
N TRP A 37 9.90 -0.64 -1.11
CA TRP A 37 10.95 0.36 -0.94
C TRP A 37 12.14 -0.20 -0.14
N ILE A 38 11.87 -1.06 0.84
CA ILE A 38 12.92 -1.73 1.62
C ILE A 38 13.66 -2.76 0.76
N CYS A 39 12.95 -3.53 -0.05
CA CYS A 39 13.50 -4.55 -0.94
C CYS A 39 13.04 -4.30 -2.38
N PRO A 40 13.69 -3.37 -3.11
CA PRO A 40 13.27 -2.97 -4.46
C PRO A 40 13.53 -4.02 -5.53
N ASP A 41 14.43 -4.98 -5.26
CA ASP A 41 14.89 -6.01 -6.18
C ASP A 41 14.34 -7.40 -5.79
N ALA A 42 13.13 -7.44 -5.25
CA ALA A 42 12.46 -8.70 -4.93
C ALA A 42 12.11 -9.47 -6.22
N ASP A 43 12.32 -10.80 -6.20
CA ASP A 43 12.00 -11.68 -7.33
C ASP A 43 10.50 -11.70 -7.67
N LEU A 44 9.67 -11.49 -6.65
CA LEU A 44 8.21 -11.45 -6.78
C LEU A 44 7.64 -10.30 -5.97
N LEU A 45 6.91 -9.43 -6.66
CA LEU A 45 6.19 -8.31 -6.03
C LEU A 45 4.67 -8.51 -6.13
N VAL A 46 4.04 -8.65 -4.98
CA VAL A 46 2.57 -8.68 -4.85
C VAL A 46 2.12 -7.37 -4.21
N TYR A 47 1.24 -6.64 -4.87
CA TYR A 47 0.70 -5.39 -4.33
C TYR A 47 -0.71 -5.60 -3.78
N GLY A 48 -0.86 -5.47 -2.46
CA GLY A 48 -2.15 -5.45 -1.79
C GLY A 48 -2.80 -4.07 -1.91
N ASP A 49 -3.95 -4.00 -2.57
CA ASP A 49 -4.69 -2.77 -2.79
C ASP A 49 -6.01 -2.77 -2.01
N ILE A 50 -6.35 -1.61 -1.46
CA ILE A 50 -7.57 -1.39 -0.69
C ILE A 50 -8.19 -0.07 -1.15
N ALA A 51 -9.49 -0.08 -1.43
CA ALA A 51 -10.22 1.13 -1.77
C ALA A 51 -10.25 2.13 -0.61
N ARG A 52 -10.19 3.42 -0.91
CA ARG A 52 -10.26 4.50 0.10
C ARG A 52 -11.48 4.39 1.00
N TRP A 53 -12.61 3.98 0.44
CA TRP A 53 -13.83 3.72 1.20
C TRP A 53 -13.61 2.66 2.29
N GLU A 54 -13.02 1.50 1.93
CA GLU A 54 -12.76 0.44 2.90
C GLU A 54 -11.71 0.87 3.94
N LEU A 55 -10.67 1.62 3.55
CA LEU A 55 -9.72 2.21 4.52
C LEU A 55 -10.45 3.10 5.53
N GLN A 56 -11.39 3.92 5.07
CA GLN A 56 -12.20 4.77 5.96
C GLN A 56 -13.06 3.93 6.92
N GLN A 57 -13.67 2.85 6.45
CA GLN A 57 -14.42 1.95 7.33
C GLN A 57 -13.51 1.26 8.36
N ARG A 58 -12.30 0.84 7.97
CA ARG A 58 -11.32 0.25 8.89
C ARG A 58 -10.84 1.24 9.95
N PHE A 59 -10.68 2.52 9.62
CA PHE A 59 -10.42 3.56 10.62
C PHE A 59 -11.58 3.70 11.61
N ARG A 60 -12.83 3.66 11.14
CA ARG A 60 -14.02 3.72 12.02
C ARG A 60 -14.12 2.52 12.94
N ARG A 61 -13.66 1.34 12.51
CA ARG A 61 -13.63 0.12 13.32
C ARG A 61 -12.35 -0.04 14.13
N HIS A 62 -11.42 0.94 14.08
CA HIS A 62 -10.11 0.89 14.74
C HIS A 62 -9.25 -0.33 14.35
N GLU A 63 -9.43 -0.87 13.14
CA GLU A 63 -8.71 -2.05 12.63
C GLU A 63 -7.35 -1.70 12.07
N ILE A 64 -7.13 -0.46 11.65
CA ILE A 64 -5.87 0.02 11.08
C ILE A 64 -5.39 1.27 11.79
N LYS A 65 -4.09 1.53 11.67
CA LYS A 65 -3.40 2.68 12.26
C LYS A 65 -2.76 3.54 11.17
N ALA A 66 -2.43 4.77 11.53
CA ALA A 66 -1.60 5.63 10.69
C ALA A 66 -0.16 5.09 10.58
N LEU A 67 0.54 5.46 9.51
CA LEU A 67 1.94 5.08 9.32
C LEU A 67 2.84 5.79 10.32
N GLY A 68 3.77 5.02 10.90
CA GLY A 68 4.83 5.56 11.76
C GLY A 68 4.41 6.10 13.12
N VAL A 69 3.11 6.09 13.47
CA VAL A 69 2.62 6.62 14.75
C VAL A 69 1.58 5.70 15.41
N ASP A 70 1.62 5.59 16.72
CA ASP A 70 0.60 4.87 17.50
C ASP A 70 -0.45 5.86 18.03
N VAL A 71 -1.55 5.95 17.30
CA VAL A 71 -2.63 6.90 17.56
C VAL A 71 -3.95 6.19 17.90
N ARG A 72 -3.86 5.16 18.74
CA ARG A 72 -5.01 4.30 19.10
C ARG A 72 -6.22 5.07 19.62
N ASN A 73 -5.98 6.20 20.27
CA ASN A 73 -7.03 6.99 20.93
C ASN A 73 -7.53 8.16 20.06
N GLU A 74 -7.04 8.31 18.83
CA GLU A 74 -7.55 9.34 17.94
C GLU A 74 -8.92 8.99 17.36
N SER A 75 -9.73 10.02 17.18
CA SER A 75 -11.02 9.85 16.49
C SER A 75 -10.80 9.39 15.04
N PRO A 76 -11.73 8.57 14.48
CA PRO A 76 -11.65 8.12 13.09
C PRO A 76 -11.52 9.28 12.08
N ALA A 77 -12.15 10.42 12.36
CA ALA A 77 -12.05 11.61 11.51
C ALA A 77 -10.65 12.20 11.47
N ARG A 78 -9.93 12.22 12.59
CA ARG A 78 -8.51 12.68 12.64
C ARG A 78 -7.60 11.68 11.94
N GLN A 79 -7.80 10.38 12.16
CA GLN A 79 -7.05 9.32 11.49
C GLN A 79 -7.25 9.39 9.98
N TYR A 80 -8.48 9.61 9.51
CA TYR A 80 -8.78 9.80 8.08
C TYR A 80 -8.07 11.02 7.51
N LYS A 81 -8.11 12.18 8.20
CA LYS A 81 -7.42 13.39 7.75
C LYS A 81 -5.91 13.15 7.64
N ARG A 82 -5.27 12.49 8.62
CA ARG A 82 -3.86 12.13 8.56
C ARG A 82 -3.58 11.19 7.39
N GLY A 83 -4.39 10.15 7.21
CA GLY A 83 -4.30 9.26 6.07
C GLY A 83 -4.33 10.03 4.75
N TYR A 84 -5.29 10.91 4.58
CA TYR A 84 -5.45 11.70 3.36
C TYR A 84 -4.30 12.68 3.09
N PHE A 85 -3.87 13.42 4.10
CA PHE A 85 -2.86 14.48 3.91
C PHE A 85 -1.42 13.97 4.03
N CYS A 86 -1.18 12.82 4.67
CA CYS A 86 0.14 12.30 4.92
C CYS A 86 0.35 10.89 4.35
N ASP A 87 -0.27 9.88 4.96
CA ASP A 87 0.05 8.47 4.71
C ASP A 87 -0.18 8.07 3.25
N TRP A 88 -1.33 8.44 2.70
CA TRP A 88 -1.71 8.05 1.34
C TRP A 88 -0.88 8.73 0.27
N GLN A 89 -0.37 9.93 0.54
CA GLN A 89 0.53 10.60 -0.41
C GLN A 89 1.81 9.80 -0.60
N GLY A 90 2.41 9.32 0.50
CA GLY A 90 3.59 8.47 0.45
C GLY A 90 3.31 7.12 -0.22
N CYS A 91 2.17 6.49 0.13
CA CYS A 91 1.75 5.23 -0.46
C CYS A 91 1.43 5.35 -1.96
N ASP A 92 0.74 6.41 -2.38
CA ASP A 92 0.39 6.62 -3.80
C ASP A 92 1.64 6.93 -4.64
N THR A 93 2.60 7.67 -4.09
CA THR A 93 3.87 7.91 -4.75
C THR A 93 4.65 6.61 -4.93
N LEU A 94 4.71 5.76 -3.90
CA LEU A 94 5.31 4.44 -3.98
C LEU A 94 4.58 3.57 -5.01
N LYS A 95 3.25 3.45 -4.92
CA LYS A 95 2.43 2.67 -5.87
C LYS A 95 2.75 3.05 -7.31
N LYS A 96 2.79 4.36 -7.59
CA LYS A 96 3.12 4.86 -8.93
C LYS A 96 4.53 4.46 -9.38
N SER A 97 5.52 4.48 -8.49
CA SER A 97 6.91 4.15 -8.83
C SER A 97 7.15 2.67 -9.09
N ILE A 98 6.35 1.78 -8.47
CA ILE A 98 6.49 0.33 -8.62
C ILE A 98 5.48 -0.30 -9.56
N TYR A 99 4.56 0.47 -10.13
CA TYR A 99 3.42 -0.01 -10.90
C TYR A 99 3.80 -1.02 -11.98
N GLU A 100 4.87 -0.74 -12.72
CA GLU A 100 5.38 -1.62 -13.77
C GLU A 100 6.11 -2.87 -13.25
N LYS A 101 6.53 -2.87 -11.99
CA LYS A 101 7.22 -3.99 -11.35
C LYS A 101 6.29 -4.99 -10.67
N VAL A 102 5.03 -4.60 -10.41
CA VAL A 102 4.05 -5.46 -9.74
C VAL A 102 3.75 -6.69 -10.59
N CYS A 103 3.95 -7.88 -10.04
CA CYS A 103 3.65 -9.15 -10.69
C CYS A 103 2.19 -9.56 -10.51
N TYR A 104 1.66 -9.34 -9.31
CA TYR A 104 0.28 -9.68 -8.95
C TYR A 104 -0.37 -8.55 -8.16
N TRP A 105 -1.64 -8.30 -8.47
CA TRP A 105 -2.50 -7.37 -7.74
C TRP A 105 -3.44 -8.16 -6.84
N LEU A 106 -3.49 -7.78 -5.57
CA LEU A 106 -4.27 -8.43 -4.54
C LEU A 106 -5.35 -7.46 -4.06
N ASP A 107 -6.60 -7.73 -4.37
CA ASP A 107 -7.75 -7.01 -3.82
C ASP A 107 -7.96 -7.43 -2.36
N MET A 108 -7.80 -6.50 -1.43
CA MET A 108 -7.92 -6.71 0.01
C MET A 108 -9.15 -6.00 0.61
N ASN A 109 -10.14 -5.62 -0.22
CA ASN A 109 -11.32 -4.91 0.26
C ASN A 109 -12.17 -5.77 1.20
N ILE A 110 -12.27 -7.07 0.94
CA ILE A 110 -13.01 -8.00 1.81
C ILE A 110 -12.01 -8.70 2.74
N PRO A 111 -12.12 -8.51 4.06
CA PRO A 111 -11.23 -9.18 5.02
C PRO A 111 -11.25 -10.71 4.84
N LEU A 112 -10.09 -11.33 4.96
CA LEU A 112 -9.89 -12.79 4.89
C LEU A 112 -10.31 -13.45 3.55
N THR A 113 -10.70 -12.66 2.56
CA THR A 113 -11.13 -13.17 1.25
C THR A 113 -10.44 -12.40 0.12
N PRO A 114 -9.10 -12.35 0.09
CA PRO A 114 -8.39 -11.61 -0.93
C PRO A 114 -8.57 -12.27 -2.31
N LYS A 115 -8.65 -11.43 -3.35
CA LYS A 115 -8.67 -11.88 -4.74
C LYS A 115 -7.39 -11.44 -5.43
N MET A 116 -6.72 -12.35 -6.09
CA MET A 116 -5.45 -12.07 -6.74
C MET A 116 -5.55 -12.27 -8.25
N ILE A 117 -4.99 -11.32 -9.00
CA ILE A 117 -4.88 -11.39 -10.45
C ILE A 117 -3.46 -11.06 -10.91
N SER A 118 -3.06 -11.60 -12.04
CA SER A 118 -1.76 -11.24 -12.64
C SER A 118 -1.75 -9.81 -13.16
N LYS A 119 -0.53 -9.24 -13.33
CA LYS A 119 -0.34 -7.94 -13.95
C LYS A 119 -1.07 -7.83 -15.29
N ASP A 120 -0.93 -8.81 -16.17
CA ASP A 120 -1.53 -8.78 -17.51
C ASP A 120 -3.05 -8.76 -17.46
N THR A 121 -3.65 -9.52 -16.55
CA THR A 121 -5.10 -9.51 -16.34
C THR A 121 -5.57 -8.17 -15.81
N PHE A 122 -4.84 -7.60 -14.85
CA PHE A 122 -5.14 -6.28 -14.30
C PHE A 122 -5.06 -5.19 -15.37
N MET A 123 -3.99 -5.16 -16.17
CA MET A 123 -3.79 -4.16 -17.23
C MET A 123 -4.85 -4.25 -18.32
N ARG A 124 -5.24 -5.48 -18.74
CA ARG A 124 -6.35 -5.67 -19.70
C ARG A 124 -7.68 -5.20 -19.13
N GLY A 125 -7.95 -5.48 -17.85
CA GLY A 125 -9.15 -5.00 -17.17
C GLY A 125 -9.23 -3.47 -17.12
N LEU A 126 -8.10 -2.81 -16.78
CA LEU A 126 -8.00 -1.36 -16.80
C LEU A 126 -8.23 -0.78 -18.19
N ALA A 127 -7.55 -1.31 -19.21
CA ALA A 127 -7.71 -0.86 -20.59
C ALA A 127 -9.19 -0.92 -21.01
N LYS A 128 -9.85 -2.05 -20.73
CA LYS A 128 -11.28 -2.20 -21.03
C LYS A 128 -12.16 -1.23 -20.24
N THR A 129 -11.81 -0.95 -18.99
CA THR A 129 -12.59 -0.03 -18.15
C THR A 129 -12.55 1.40 -18.67
N ILE A 130 -11.41 1.87 -19.19
CA ILE A 130 -11.26 3.25 -19.70
C ILE A 130 -11.86 3.44 -21.11
N GLU A 131 -12.21 2.39 -21.83
CA GLU A 131 -12.92 2.48 -23.10
C GLU A 131 -14.38 2.94 -22.93
N GLY A 132 -14.95 2.74 -21.75
CA GLY A 132 -16.32 3.12 -21.42
C GLY A 132 -16.42 4.38 -20.58
N PRO A 133 -17.57 5.01 -20.51
CA PRO A 133 -17.81 6.11 -19.58
C PRO A 133 -17.76 5.58 -18.14
N PHE A 134 -17.00 6.25 -17.26
CA PHE A 134 -17.01 5.95 -15.84
C PHE A 134 -17.48 7.16 -15.04
N ARG A 135 -18.20 6.88 -13.97
CA ARG A 135 -18.73 7.90 -13.08
C ARG A 135 -17.88 7.98 -11.82
N VAL A 136 -17.40 9.17 -11.52
CA VAL A 136 -16.81 9.47 -10.22
C VAL A 136 -17.92 9.97 -9.30
N VAL A 137 -18.12 9.27 -8.20
CA VAL A 137 -19.08 9.67 -7.16
C VAL A 137 -18.28 10.13 -5.95
N PRO A 138 -18.42 11.38 -5.51
CA PRO A 138 -17.75 11.84 -4.28
C PRO A 138 -18.30 11.11 -3.07
N PHE A 139 -17.44 10.90 -2.08
CA PHE A 139 -17.80 10.27 -0.82
C PHE A 139 -18.12 11.29 0.25
N PHE A 140 -19.13 12.01 0.18
CA PHE A 140 -19.50 12.93 1.25
C PHE A 140 -20.74 12.42 1.96
#